data_aec580a1f6f652a1e763e3046c92108d
#
_entry.id   aec580a1f6f652a1e763e3046c92108d
#
_cell.length_a   1.000
_cell.length_b   1.000
_cell.length_c   1.000
_cell.angle_alpha   90.00
_cell.angle_beta   90.00
_cell.angle_gamma   90.00
#
_symmetry.space_group_name_H-M   'P 1'
#
loop_
_entity.id
_entity.type
_entity.pdbx_description
1 polymer ?
#
loop_
_entity_poly.entity_id
_entity_poly.type
_entity_poly.pdbx_seq_one_letter_code
_entity_poly.pdbx_strand_id
1 'polypeptide(L)'
;YLNSKESFLAGYQMGCRLFEVDLVKTSDNVWVCRHSWYQSLGQWKGDEKKVLSSEEFLSRPIYGKYTPITFEDLLVLLSDYPDAFVMLDSKQYSVRNYQKTVEDYADYIELAEAAGVPDVMGQIIPEIYNQAMFAGTALLYDFPGYIYSLWQEYSTEELTEIAAFCKEKNIQAATVYYKYWSEDVQEIFDKKGIRLYIY
;
A
#
# COMPACT_ATOMS: atom_id res chain seq x y z
N TYR A 1 -0.47 9.98 -8.63
CA TYR A 1 -0.02 8.62 -8.29
C TYR A 1 1.38 8.35 -8.82
N LEU A 2 2.42 8.86 -8.17
CA LEU A 2 3.78 8.67 -8.68
C LEU A 2 4.67 7.89 -7.71
N ASN A 3 4.20 7.60 -6.50
CA ASN A 3 5.03 6.96 -5.47
C ASN A 3 6.41 7.65 -5.34
N SER A 4 6.42 9.01 -5.39
CA SER A 4 7.62 9.83 -5.36
C SER A 4 7.70 10.69 -4.10
N LYS A 5 8.91 11.14 -3.74
CA LYS A 5 9.12 12.01 -2.60
C LYS A 5 8.26 13.28 -2.67
N GLU A 6 8.21 13.92 -3.83
CA GLU A 6 7.46 15.16 -4.03
C GLU A 6 5.95 14.96 -3.93
N SER A 7 5.41 13.79 -4.35
CA SER A 7 3.97 13.53 -4.21
C SER A 7 3.57 13.39 -2.74
N PHE A 8 4.40 12.76 -1.90
CA PHE A 8 4.17 12.72 -0.46
C PHE A 8 4.20 14.13 0.14
N LEU A 9 5.29 14.89 -0.10
CA LEU A 9 5.46 16.22 0.47
C LEU A 9 4.36 17.19 0.05
N ALA A 10 3.99 17.18 -1.24
CA ALA A 10 2.92 18.04 -1.75
C ALA A 10 1.56 17.66 -1.14
N GLY A 11 1.23 16.37 -1.06
CA GLY A 11 0.02 15.88 -0.42
C GLY A 11 -0.05 16.30 1.05
N TYR A 12 1.04 16.13 1.79
CA TYR A 12 1.12 16.54 3.19
C TYR A 12 0.88 18.05 3.37
N GLN A 13 1.51 18.88 2.53
CA GLN A 13 1.32 20.34 2.53
C GLN A 13 -0.13 20.74 2.20
N MET A 14 -0.83 19.94 1.38
CA MET A 14 -2.25 20.13 1.06
C MET A 14 -3.20 19.64 2.17
N GLY A 15 -2.67 19.09 3.26
CA GLY A 15 -3.45 18.61 4.40
C GLY A 15 -3.78 17.11 4.38
N CYS A 16 -3.28 16.34 3.39
CA CYS A 16 -3.42 14.88 3.41
C CYS A 16 -2.63 14.30 4.59
N ARG A 17 -3.20 13.28 5.23
CA ARG A 17 -2.58 12.55 6.35
C ARG A 17 -2.63 11.03 6.17
N LEU A 18 -3.34 10.55 5.16
CA LEU A 18 -3.34 9.16 4.74
C LEU A 18 -2.92 9.11 3.26
N PHE A 19 -1.85 8.39 2.99
CA PHE A 19 -1.26 8.21 1.67
C PHE A 19 -1.33 6.74 1.28
N GLU A 20 -1.66 6.47 0.04
CA GLU A 20 -1.49 5.14 -0.53
C GLU A 20 -0.12 5.04 -1.20
N VAL A 21 0.59 3.95 -0.94
CA VAL A 21 1.91 3.66 -1.52
C VAL A 21 1.98 2.20 -1.94
N ASP A 22 2.37 2.00 -3.19
CA ASP A 22 2.63 0.69 -3.75
C ASP A 22 4.10 0.29 -3.61
N LEU A 23 4.37 -0.98 -3.30
CA LEU A 23 5.72 -1.52 -3.22
C LEU A 23 5.95 -2.68 -4.18
N VAL A 24 7.09 -2.65 -4.86
CA VAL A 24 7.65 -3.76 -5.65
C VAL A 24 9.15 -3.88 -5.39
N LYS A 25 9.73 -5.04 -5.70
CA LYS A 25 11.19 -5.25 -5.64
C LYS A 25 11.86 -4.90 -6.96
N THR A 26 13.05 -4.32 -6.87
CA THR A 26 14.00 -4.17 -7.97
C THR A 26 14.65 -5.50 -8.34
N SER A 27 15.43 -5.56 -9.43
CA SER A 27 16.13 -6.76 -9.87
C SER A 27 17.21 -7.25 -8.88
N ASP A 28 17.67 -6.38 -8.00
CA ASP A 28 18.61 -6.64 -6.90
C ASP A 28 17.93 -6.70 -5.53
N ASN A 29 16.60 -6.98 -5.51
CA ASN A 29 15.77 -7.22 -4.33
C ASN A 29 15.63 -6.06 -3.34
N VAL A 30 15.79 -4.82 -3.78
CA VAL A 30 15.50 -3.64 -2.96
C VAL A 30 14.02 -3.25 -3.09
N TRP A 31 13.32 -3.00 -1.98
CA TRP A 31 11.96 -2.50 -1.98
C TRP A 31 11.92 -1.03 -2.41
N VAL A 32 11.10 -0.73 -3.41
CA VAL A 32 10.93 0.62 -3.96
C VAL A 32 9.45 1.01 -4.06
N CYS A 33 9.19 2.30 -3.91
CA CYS A 33 7.85 2.86 -4.02
C CYS A 33 7.46 2.96 -5.50
N ARG A 34 6.68 1.97 -5.98
CA ARG A 34 6.26 1.87 -7.37
C ARG A 34 5.12 0.86 -7.53
N HIS A 35 4.11 1.21 -8.33
CA HIS A 35 2.98 0.33 -8.61
C HIS A 35 3.36 -0.93 -9.41
N SER A 36 4.15 -0.81 -10.45
CA SER A 36 4.55 -1.96 -11.27
C SER A 36 5.71 -1.64 -12.21
N TRP A 37 6.35 -2.71 -12.72
CA TRP A 37 7.36 -2.63 -13.77
C TRP A 37 6.79 -2.68 -15.20
N TYR A 38 5.45 -2.73 -15.36
CA TYR A 38 4.82 -2.69 -16.69
C TYR A 38 4.73 -1.28 -17.29
N GLN A 39 4.98 -0.25 -16.47
CA GLN A 39 4.96 1.15 -16.86
C GLN A 39 6.36 1.73 -16.84
N SER A 40 6.74 2.46 -17.89
CA SER A 40 8.04 3.15 -17.95
C SER A 40 8.18 4.26 -16.92
N LEU A 41 7.16 5.07 -16.74
CA LEU A 41 7.19 6.33 -15.98
C LEU A 41 8.36 7.25 -16.42
N GLY A 42 8.81 7.12 -17.67
CA GLY A 42 9.96 7.85 -18.22
C GLY A 42 11.33 7.32 -17.77
N GLN A 43 11.37 6.22 -17.03
CA GLN A 43 12.62 5.66 -16.48
C GLN A 43 13.28 4.61 -17.38
N TRP A 44 12.58 4.05 -18.36
CA TRP A 44 13.19 3.14 -19.33
C TRP A 44 13.98 3.89 -20.40
N LYS A 45 15.06 3.28 -20.89
CA LYS A 45 15.87 3.77 -22.00
C LYS A 45 15.46 3.06 -23.30
N GLY A 46 14.96 3.79 -24.28
CA GLY A 46 14.48 3.21 -25.53
C GLY A 46 13.31 2.25 -25.32
N ASP A 47 13.37 1.08 -25.96
CA ASP A 47 12.35 0.02 -25.87
C ASP A 47 12.55 -0.96 -24.69
N GLU A 48 13.43 -0.62 -23.77
CA GLU A 48 13.70 -1.41 -22.59
C GLU A 48 12.40 -1.60 -21.78
N LYS A 49 12.04 -2.86 -21.52
CA LYS A 49 10.90 -3.23 -20.65
C LYS A 49 11.40 -4.21 -19.61
N LYS A 50 12.02 -3.71 -18.57
CA LYS A 50 12.66 -4.55 -17.55
C LYS A 50 12.39 -4.04 -16.13
N VAL A 51 12.60 -4.93 -15.18
CA VAL A 51 12.79 -4.59 -13.77
C VAL A 51 14.15 -3.91 -13.64
N LEU A 52 14.18 -2.67 -13.16
CA LEU A 52 15.43 -1.93 -12.93
C LEU A 52 16.14 -2.43 -11.68
N SER A 53 17.48 -2.27 -11.61
CA SER A 53 18.19 -2.34 -10.33
C SER A 53 17.86 -1.10 -9.48
N SER A 54 18.17 -1.16 -8.19
CA SER A 54 17.98 -0.02 -7.27
C SER A 54 18.78 1.21 -7.75
N GLU A 55 20.02 1.03 -8.18
CA GLU A 55 20.85 2.10 -8.75
C GLU A 55 20.22 2.72 -10.01
N GLU A 56 19.78 1.87 -10.94
CA GLU A 56 19.10 2.35 -12.16
C GLU A 56 17.80 3.11 -11.83
N PHE A 57 16.99 2.56 -10.90
CA PHE A 57 15.74 3.17 -10.50
C PHE A 57 15.94 4.53 -9.86
N LEU A 58 16.83 4.65 -8.89
CA LEU A 58 17.11 5.89 -8.17
C LEU A 58 17.79 6.95 -9.03
N SER A 59 18.64 6.52 -10.00
CA SER A 59 19.33 7.45 -10.92
C SER A 59 18.43 8.03 -12.02
N ARG A 60 17.21 7.52 -12.18
CA ARG A 60 16.30 7.89 -13.28
C ARG A 60 15.05 8.57 -12.73
N PRO A 61 14.97 9.91 -12.69
CA PRO A 61 13.80 10.62 -12.20
C PRO A 61 12.51 10.19 -12.93
N ILE A 62 11.43 10.00 -12.17
CA ILE A 62 10.11 9.70 -12.72
C ILE A 62 9.66 10.88 -13.58
N TYR A 63 9.35 10.62 -14.86
CA TYR A 63 9.06 11.63 -15.90
C TYR A 63 10.14 12.71 -16.01
N GLY A 64 11.40 12.37 -15.70
CA GLY A 64 12.53 13.31 -15.73
C GLY A 64 12.48 14.42 -14.69
N LYS A 65 11.61 14.31 -13.69
CA LYS A 65 11.32 15.41 -12.75
C LYS A 65 11.22 14.98 -11.30
N TYR A 66 10.56 13.85 -10.99
CA TYR A 66 10.22 13.49 -9.62
C TYR A 66 11.20 12.46 -9.08
N THR A 67 11.53 12.57 -7.81
CA THR A 67 12.50 11.73 -7.13
C THR A 67 11.91 10.36 -6.80
N PRO A 68 12.40 9.27 -7.43
CA PRO A 68 12.06 7.91 -6.99
C PRO A 68 12.67 7.66 -5.61
N ILE A 69 12.00 6.87 -4.78
CA ILE A 69 12.45 6.54 -3.44
C ILE A 69 12.35 5.05 -3.17
N THR A 70 13.25 4.54 -2.33
CA THR A 70 13.13 3.21 -1.74
C THR A 70 12.07 3.20 -0.65
N PHE A 71 11.68 2.01 -0.19
CA PHE A 71 10.82 1.92 0.99
C PHE A 71 11.55 2.40 2.25
N GLU A 72 12.85 2.13 2.37
CA GLU A 72 13.69 2.66 3.46
C GLU A 72 13.68 4.19 3.47
N ASP A 73 13.87 4.84 2.30
CA ASP A 73 13.76 6.31 2.19
C ASP A 73 12.40 6.83 2.63
N LEU A 74 11.31 6.10 2.31
CA LEU A 74 9.96 6.46 2.75
C LEU A 74 9.82 6.35 4.26
N LEU A 75 10.32 5.27 4.88
CA LEU A 75 10.27 5.08 6.33
C LEU A 75 11.01 6.20 7.07
N VAL A 76 12.22 6.55 6.62
CA VAL A 76 12.98 7.66 7.18
C VAL A 76 12.25 8.99 6.97
N LEU A 77 11.71 9.23 5.77
CA LEU A 77 10.90 10.42 5.50
C LEU A 77 9.67 10.50 6.41
N LEU A 78 8.96 9.39 6.60
CA LEU A 78 7.73 9.31 7.39
C LEU A 78 7.99 9.60 8.87
N SER A 79 9.19 9.29 9.39
CA SER A 79 9.56 9.58 10.78
C SER A 79 9.56 11.08 11.10
N ASP A 80 9.73 11.95 10.11
CA ASP A 80 9.64 13.42 10.25
C ASP A 80 8.18 13.92 10.28
N TYR A 81 7.19 13.03 10.00
CA TYR A 81 5.76 13.38 9.87
C TYR A 81 4.89 12.45 10.73
N PRO A 82 4.93 12.54 12.07
CA PRO A 82 4.32 11.56 12.97
C PRO A 82 2.79 11.53 12.93
N ASP A 83 2.14 12.49 12.29
CA ASP A 83 0.69 12.53 12.06
C ASP A 83 0.26 12.05 10.66
N ALA A 84 1.22 11.58 9.85
CA ALA A 84 0.95 10.98 8.56
C ALA A 84 0.91 9.45 8.66
N PHE A 85 0.01 8.82 7.88
CA PHE A 85 -0.14 7.37 7.77
C PHE A 85 0.00 6.94 6.32
N VAL A 86 0.50 5.74 6.11
CA VAL A 86 0.64 5.14 4.78
C VAL A 86 -0.18 3.87 4.71
N MET A 87 -1.18 3.84 3.83
CA MET A 87 -1.79 2.61 3.35
C MET A 87 -0.82 1.94 2.39
N LEU A 88 -0.35 0.75 2.76
CA LEU A 88 0.70 0.04 2.06
C LEU A 88 0.12 -1.10 1.23
N ASP A 89 0.24 -0.98 -0.09
CA ASP A 89 -0.17 -1.99 -1.05
C ASP A 89 1.06 -2.72 -1.63
N SER A 90 1.29 -3.95 -1.20
CA SER A 90 2.37 -4.79 -1.74
C SER A 90 1.96 -5.37 -3.09
N LYS A 91 2.59 -4.87 -4.16
CA LYS A 91 2.35 -5.28 -5.55
C LYS A 91 3.31 -6.37 -6.05
N GLN A 92 4.20 -6.85 -5.19
CA GLN A 92 5.22 -7.83 -5.59
C GLN A 92 4.60 -9.17 -6.03
N TYR A 93 3.51 -9.57 -5.39
CA TYR A 93 2.80 -10.80 -5.70
C TYR A 93 1.34 -10.54 -6.04
N SER A 94 0.70 -11.50 -6.71
CA SER A 94 -0.74 -11.41 -6.93
C SER A 94 -1.46 -11.61 -5.60
N VAL A 95 -2.66 -11.05 -5.49
CA VAL A 95 -3.55 -11.18 -4.32
C VAL A 95 -3.82 -12.64 -3.90
N ARG A 96 -3.63 -13.61 -4.82
CA ARG A 96 -3.77 -15.04 -4.55
C ARG A 96 -2.57 -15.63 -3.80
N ASN A 97 -1.44 -14.95 -3.78
CA ASN A 97 -0.22 -15.34 -3.09
C ASN A 97 -0.04 -14.54 -1.79
N TYR A 98 -1.13 -14.30 -1.07
CA TYR A 98 -1.14 -13.49 0.14
C TYR A 98 -0.14 -13.96 1.22
N GLN A 99 0.22 -15.25 1.26
CA GLN A 99 1.22 -15.76 2.19
C GLN A 99 2.58 -15.06 1.98
N LYS A 100 2.98 -14.92 0.70
CA LYS A 100 4.21 -14.19 0.36
C LYS A 100 4.12 -12.70 0.69
N THR A 101 2.94 -12.11 0.52
CA THR A 101 2.71 -10.73 0.95
C THR A 101 2.82 -10.57 2.46
N VAL A 102 2.36 -11.57 3.23
CA VAL A 102 2.58 -11.58 4.70
C VAL A 102 4.06 -11.68 5.04
N GLU A 103 4.83 -12.53 4.33
CA GLU A 103 6.29 -12.61 4.48
C GLU A 103 6.97 -11.26 4.17
N ASP A 104 6.51 -10.53 3.13
CA ASP A 104 7.02 -9.20 2.81
C ASP A 104 6.83 -8.19 3.98
N TYR A 105 5.76 -8.30 4.75
CA TYR A 105 5.58 -7.44 5.95
C TYR A 105 6.63 -7.70 7.03
N ALA A 106 7.17 -8.91 7.13
CA ALA A 106 8.32 -9.17 8.02
C ALA A 106 9.56 -8.41 7.50
N ASP A 107 9.83 -8.45 6.19
CA ASP A 107 10.92 -7.66 5.58
C ASP A 107 10.75 -6.15 5.88
N TYR A 108 9.51 -5.63 5.83
CA TYR A 108 9.24 -4.20 6.08
C TYR A 108 9.55 -3.79 7.52
N ILE A 109 9.22 -4.66 8.48
CA ILE A 109 9.52 -4.43 9.90
C ILE A 109 11.04 -4.43 10.12
N GLU A 110 11.75 -5.43 9.55
CA GLU A 110 13.22 -5.52 9.62
C GLU A 110 13.91 -4.28 9.00
N LEU A 111 13.38 -3.77 7.88
CA LEU A 111 13.89 -2.54 7.25
C LEU A 111 13.71 -1.32 8.15
N ALA A 112 12.57 -1.18 8.82
CA ALA A 112 12.33 -0.07 9.75
C ALA A 112 13.31 -0.11 10.96
N GLU A 113 13.58 -1.32 11.46
CA GLU A 113 14.58 -1.54 12.52
C GLU A 113 15.99 -1.19 12.04
N ALA A 114 16.39 -1.69 10.87
CA ALA A 114 17.69 -1.44 10.28
C ALA A 114 17.94 0.05 9.97
N ALA A 115 16.89 0.75 9.52
CA ALA A 115 16.93 2.20 9.28
C ALA A 115 16.93 3.04 10.58
N GLY A 116 16.77 2.42 11.75
CA GLY A 116 16.75 3.11 13.05
C GLY A 116 15.45 3.87 13.34
N VAL A 117 14.37 3.53 12.65
CA VAL A 117 13.04 4.16 12.78
C VAL A 117 11.91 3.13 13.04
N PRO A 118 12.06 2.18 13.98
CA PRO A 118 11.10 1.09 14.16
C PRO A 118 9.68 1.59 14.50
N ASP A 119 9.57 2.72 15.20
CA ASP A 119 8.28 3.29 15.60
C ASP A 119 7.41 3.74 14.41
N VAL A 120 8.03 3.94 13.23
CA VAL A 120 7.32 4.31 11.99
C VAL A 120 6.36 3.21 11.53
N MET A 121 6.57 1.97 11.92
CA MET A 121 5.61 0.89 11.65
C MET A 121 4.23 1.15 12.28
N GLY A 122 4.15 1.97 13.34
CA GLY A 122 2.91 2.50 13.90
C GLY A 122 2.18 3.53 13.00
N GLN A 123 2.75 3.90 11.85
CA GLN A 123 2.13 4.76 10.83
C GLN A 123 1.76 3.96 9.56
N ILE A 124 2.06 2.67 9.52
CA ILE A 124 1.75 1.79 8.38
C ILE A 124 0.37 1.15 8.59
N ILE A 125 -0.47 1.24 7.57
CA ILE A 125 -1.80 0.62 7.51
C ILE A 125 -1.78 -0.42 6.38
N PRO A 126 -1.73 -1.71 6.67
CA PRO A 126 -1.75 -2.73 5.63
C PRO A 126 -3.05 -2.71 4.82
N GLU A 127 -2.95 -2.72 3.49
CA GLU A 127 -4.04 -3.09 2.63
C GLU A 127 -4.12 -4.61 2.55
N ILE A 128 -5.29 -5.16 2.89
CA ILE A 128 -5.53 -6.60 2.92
C ILE A 128 -6.61 -6.99 1.93
N TYR A 129 -6.50 -8.20 1.38
CA TYR A 129 -7.41 -8.72 0.35
C TYR A 129 -8.28 -9.88 0.82
N ASN A 130 -8.00 -10.42 2.01
CA ASN A 130 -8.77 -11.51 2.62
C ASN A 130 -8.47 -11.65 4.12
N GLN A 131 -9.30 -12.46 4.79
CA GLN A 131 -9.20 -12.68 6.25
C GLN A 131 -7.90 -13.39 6.66
N ALA A 132 -7.36 -14.28 5.80
CA ALA A 132 -6.13 -15.00 6.11
C ALA A 132 -4.90 -14.08 6.06
N MET A 133 -4.88 -13.11 5.14
CA MET A 133 -3.84 -12.08 5.09
C MET A 133 -3.90 -11.19 6.34
N PHE A 134 -5.10 -10.78 6.78
CA PHE A 134 -5.26 -10.08 8.05
C PHE A 134 -4.67 -10.88 9.21
N ALA A 135 -5.05 -12.16 9.33
CA ALA A 135 -4.58 -13.00 10.43
C ALA A 135 -3.05 -13.15 10.43
N GLY A 136 -2.43 -13.28 9.24
CA GLY A 136 -0.98 -13.37 9.11
C GLY A 136 -0.26 -12.08 9.48
N THR A 137 -0.70 -10.94 8.96
CA THR A 137 -0.06 -9.63 9.24
C THR A 137 -0.25 -9.20 10.70
N ALA A 138 -1.41 -9.47 11.29
CA ALA A 138 -1.68 -9.16 12.70
C ALA A 138 -0.83 -9.98 13.71
N LEU A 139 -0.22 -11.08 13.28
CA LEU A 139 0.73 -11.83 14.10
C LEU A 139 2.14 -11.20 14.08
N LEU A 140 2.46 -10.38 13.07
CA LEU A 140 3.79 -9.79 12.90
C LEU A 140 3.95 -8.50 13.68
N TYR A 141 2.93 -7.66 13.67
CA TYR A 141 2.97 -6.33 14.28
C TYR A 141 1.56 -5.85 14.66
N ASP A 142 1.45 -5.03 15.71
CA ASP A 142 0.21 -4.38 16.12
C ASP A 142 0.02 -3.08 15.32
N PHE A 143 -0.38 -3.25 14.05
CA PHE A 143 -0.61 -2.12 13.15
C PHE A 143 -1.76 -1.23 13.64
N PRO A 144 -1.70 0.10 13.40
CA PRO A 144 -2.71 1.06 13.89
C PRO A 144 -4.09 0.84 13.26
N GLY A 145 -4.17 0.09 12.19
CA GLY A 145 -5.40 -0.26 11.49
C GLY A 145 -5.13 -1.05 10.22
N TYR A 146 -6.20 -1.35 9.51
CA TYR A 146 -6.19 -2.07 8.23
C TYR A 146 -7.19 -1.44 7.28
N ILE A 147 -6.95 -1.60 5.97
CA ILE A 147 -7.91 -1.28 4.92
C ILE A 147 -8.19 -2.56 4.13
N TYR A 148 -9.48 -2.91 3.97
CA TYR A 148 -9.86 -4.09 3.20
C TYR A 148 -10.10 -3.70 1.74
N SER A 149 -9.41 -4.35 0.80
CA SER A 149 -9.52 -4.06 -0.63
C SER A 149 -10.56 -4.95 -1.32
N LEU A 150 -11.59 -4.32 -1.88
CA LEU A 150 -12.57 -4.97 -2.77
C LEU A 150 -12.05 -4.87 -4.22
N TRP A 151 -11.04 -5.68 -4.53
CA TRP A 151 -10.26 -5.62 -5.76
C TRP A 151 -10.91 -6.31 -6.97
N GLN A 152 -12.01 -7.05 -6.74
CA GLN A 152 -12.79 -7.77 -7.76
C GLN A 152 -14.29 -7.55 -7.52
N GLU A 153 -15.12 -8.10 -8.42
CA GLU A 153 -16.56 -8.19 -8.19
C GLU A 153 -16.86 -9.26 -7.15
N TYR A 154 -17.77 -8.94 -6.23
CA TYR A 154 -18.23 -9.80 -5.13
C TYR A 154 -19.76 -9.88 -5.16
N SER A 155 -20.31 -11.03 -4.78
CA SER A 155 -21.75 -11.17 -4.53
C SER A 155 -22.20 -10.38 -3.28
N THR A 156 -23.49 -10.15 -3.16
CA THR A 156 -24.07 -9.47 -1.98
C THR A 156 -23.78 -10.24 -0.68
N GLU A 157 -23.80 -11.58 -0.74
CA GLU A 157 -23.46 -12.45 0.37
C GLU A 157 -21.99 -12.24 0.81
N GLU A 158 -21.05 -12.30 -0.15
CA GLU A 158 -19.63 -12.08 0.13
C GLU A 158 -19.37 -10.69 0.69
N LEU A 159 -19.97 -9.64 0.14
CA LEU A 159 -19.84 -8.27 0.64
C LEU A 159 -20.37 -8.15 2.08
N THR A 160 -21.48 -8.82 2.38
CA THR A 160 -22.06 -8.83 3.73
C THR A 160 -21.14 -9.53 4.74
N GLU A 161 -20.53 -10.66 4.33
CA GLU A 161 -19.55 -11.39 5.15
C GLU A 161 -18.27 -10.56 5.36
N ILE A 162 -17.76 -9.91 4.31
CA ILE A 162 -16.59 -9.03 4.39
C ILE A 162 -16.88 -7.85 5.33
N ALA A 163 -18.03 -7.18 5.20
CA ALA A 163 -18.40 -6.08 6.07
C ALA A 163 -18.59 -6.52 7.53
N ALA A 164 -19.13 -7.73 7.77
CA ALA A 164 -19.23 -8.32 9.10
C ALA A 164 -17.85 -8.60 9.70
N PHE A 165 -16.94 -9.19 8.93
CA PHE A 165 -15.55 -9.41 9.31
C PHE A 165 -14.83 -8.11 9.64
N CYS A 166 -14.93 -7.09 8.77
CA CYS A 166 -14.33 -5.79 9.02
C CYS A 166 -14.83 -5.18 10.33
N LYS A 167 -16.14 -5.28 10.61
CA LYS A 167 -16.72 -4.81 11.86
C LYS A 167 -16.18 -5.57 13.08
N GLU A 168 -16.11 -6.90 12.98
CA GLU A 168 -15.58 -7.75 14.06
C GLU A 168 -14.12 -7.43 14.39
N LYS A 169 -13.29 -7.20 13.37
CA LYS A 169 -11.85 -6.92 13.50
C LYS A 169 -11.52 -5.43 13.65
N ASN A 170 -12.53 -4.57 13.83
CA ASN A 170 -12.35 -3.12 13.92
C ASN A 170 -11.64 -2.50 12.71
N ILE A 171 -11.82 -3.08 11.52
CA ILE A 171 -11.36 -2.49 10.26
C ILE A 171 -12.38 -1.43 9.85
N GLN A 172 -11.98 -0.16 9.89
CA GLN A 172 -12.90 0.98 9.75
C GLN A 172 -13.03 1.48 8.31
N ALA A 173 -12.23 0.95 7.40
CA ALA A 173 -12.22 1.38 5.99
C ALA A 173 -12.04 0.21 5.03
N ALA A 174 -12.63 0.35 3.86
CA ALA A 174 -12.40 -0.51 2.72
C ALA A 174 -12.21 0.33 1.45
N THR A 175 -11.53 -0.24 0.45
CA THR A 175 -11.41 0.34 -0.90
C THR A 175 -12.23 -0.46 -1.87
N VAL A 176 -12.79 0.19 -2.89
CA VAL A 176 -13.52 -0.46 -3.98
C VAL A 176 -13.16 0.16 -5.32
N TYR A 177 -12.90 -0.72 -6.31
CA TYR A 177 -12.71 -0.23 -7.67
C TYR A 177 -14.01 0.35 -8.22
N TYR A 178 -13.96 1.56 -8.83
CA TYR A 178 -15.14 2.31 -9.23
C TYR A 178 -16.15 1.52 -10.08
N LYS A 179 -15.70 0.51 -10.84
CA LYS A 179 -16.59 -0.34 -11.65
C LYS A 179 -17.42 -1.31 -10.83
N TYR A 180 -17.01 -1.62 -9.60
CA TYR A 180 -17.71 -2.55 -8.70
C TYR A 180 -18.47 -1.80 -7.61
N TRP A 181 -18.35 -0.47 -7.57
CA TRP A 181 -19.10 0.37 -6.64
C TRP A 181 -20.56 0.52 -7.11
N SER A 182 -21.47 0.46 -6.16
CA SER A 182 -22.88 0.83 -6.31
C SER A 182 -23.42 1.35 -4.98
N GLU A 183 -24.62 1.95 -5.01
CA GLU A 183 -25.30 2.39 -3.78
C GLU A 183 -25.56 1.19 -2.84
N ASP A 184 -25.90 0.02 -3.36
CA ASP A 184 -26.11 -1.19 -2.56
C ASP A 184 -24.82 -1.63 -1.86
N VAL A 185 -23.68 -1.60 -2.56
CA VAL A 185 -22.36 -1.87 -1.96
C VAL A 185 -22.06 -0.85 -0.86
N GLN A 186 -22.27 0.42 -1.11
CA GLN A 186 -22.09 1.48 -0.13
C GLN A 186 -22.93 1.22 1.13
N GLU A 187 -24.24 0.92 0.94
CA GLU A 187 -25.18 0.68 2.05
C GLU A 187 -24.77 -0.50 2.95
N ILE A 188 -24.21 -1.59 2.38
CA ILE A 188 -23.73 -2.74 3.13
C ILE A 188 -22.64 -2.33 4.13
N PHE A 189 -21.68 -1.53 3.68
CA PHE A 189 -20.55 -1.07 4.50
C PHE A 189 -20.99 0.02 5.49
N ASP A 190 -21.83 0.96 5.07
CA ASP A 190 -22.36 2.02 5.93
C ASP A 190 -23.15 1.47 7.12
N LYS A 191 -23.95 0.43 6.92
CA LYS A 191 -24.68 -0.27 8.00
C LYS A 191 -23.75 -0.86 9.07
N LYS A 192 -22.48 -1.11 8.73
CA LYS A 192 -21.46 -1.60 9.67
C LYS A 192 -20.56 -0.46 10.21
N GLY A 193 -20.74 0.76 9.73
CA GLY A 193 -19.93 1.92 10.11
C GLY A 193 -18.52 1.88 9.48
N ILE A 194 -18.39 1.24 8.31
CA ILE A 194 -17.12 1.11 7.58
C ILE A 194 -17.13 2.12 6.45
N ARG A 195 -16.10 2.96 6.38
CA ARG A 195 -15.95 3.94 5.31
C ARG A 195 -15.46 3.26 4.03
N LEU A 196 -16.14 3.54 2.92
CA LEU A 196 -15.76 3.02 1.61
C LEU A 196 -15.05 4.12 0.79
N TYR A 197 -13.83 3.84 0.34
CA TYR A 197 -13.07 4.68 -0.59
C TYR A 197 -13.14 4.10 -2.00
N ILE A 198 -13.45 4.95 -2.97
CA ILE A 198 -13.60 4.55 -4.38
C ILE A 198 -12.33 4.97 -5.13
N TYR A 199 -11.72 4.06 -5.92
CA TYR A 199 -10.53 4.32 -6.72
C TYR A 199 -10.69 3.89 -8.19
#